data_1cedf6e7b47c283e8c26593e4db3aedc
#
_entry.id   1cedf6e7b47c283e8c26593e4db3aedc
#
_cell.length_a   1.000
_cell.length_b   1.000
_cell.length_c   1.000
_cell.angle_alpha   90.00
_cell.angle_beta   90.00
_cell.angle_gamma   90.00
#
_symmetry.space_group_name_H-M   'P 1'
#
loop_
_entity.id
_entity.type
_entity.pdbx_description
1 polymer ?
#
loop_
_entity_poly.entity_id
_entity_poly.type
_entity_poly.pdbx_seq_one_letter_code
_entity_poly.pdbx_strand_id
1 'polypeptide(L)'
;MRVSRIFLFLFLCGFTLLAHAQSIVCHVTGRVEDPKEKNVLIFEDFDALRADRFIKVAVRNGRFICDIQTAQPKCYTVVLESEHEKGSMRVADFIIEPTDVHITIPRATDEGDDVIRISSRGPENTMAMEYIAFRDSLFKAYEPRLRSLEATPPAAADTSREERAMGQSTREKYEKLYDEMGLKKAEWLAEHPSFYAFARIYRDLTASTPPQTRARMIEVYYNLLANLFPQHPYHSTILNEATAAQLKPGFRYIDYIVPDGRGNEVMLSSLYKGKLIYIDLWASWCGPCRSHAKSLIPIYNKYKDRGFQIISFAREVKKGAMEAAVEQDGYPWKSTAEINDEYRIWERNGVNNTAGGGFLIDEHGIILAVYPSAEELEAILKRRL
;
A
#
# COMPACT_ATOMS: atom_id res chain seq x y z
N MET A 1 75.82 -26.07 -12.61
CA MET A 1 75.17 -24.77 -12.36
C MET A 1 73.70 -24.99 -12.12
N ARG A 2 73.26 -24.93 -10.87
CA ARG A 2 71.82 -25.07 -10.49
C ARG A 2 71.24 -23.65 -10.29
N VAL A 3 70.25 -23.26 -11.09
CA VAL A 3 69.53 -22.00 -10.93
C VAL A 3 68.34 -22.29 -10.04
N SER A 4 68.33 -21.71 -8.84
CA SER A 4 67.26 -21.79 -7.86
C SER A 4 66.19 -20.77 -8.23
N ARG A 5 64.95 -21.22 -8.46
CA ARG A 5 63.78 -20.36 -8.67
C ARG A 5 63.16 -20.06 -7.31
N ILE A 6 63.24 -18.80 -6.89
CA ILE A 6 62.55 -18.28 -5.72
C ILE A 6 61.13 -17.92 -6.18
N PHE A 7 60.11 -18.64 -5.65
CA PHE A 7 58.70 -18.28 -5.77
C PHE A 7 58.36 -17.28 -4.67
N LEU A 8 58.10 -16.04 -5.10
CA LEU A 8 57.61 -15.00 -4.22
C LEU A 8 56.07 -15.13 -4.11
N PHE A 9 55.57 -15.64 -2.97
CA PHE A 9 54.16 -15.66 -2.63
C PHE A 9 53.74 -14.26 -2.14
N LEU A 10 53.08 -13.49 -3.01
CA LEU A 10 52.35 -12.28 -2.61
C LEU A 10 51.07 -12.69 -1.90
N PHE A 11 51.08 -12.59 -0.57
CA PHE A 11 49.87 -12.67 0.26
C PHE A 11 49.05 -11.36 0.04
N LEU A 12 48.07 -11.40 -0.85
CA LEU A 12 47.04 -10.34 -0.89
C LEU A 12 46.14 -10.50 0.35
N CYS A 13 46.43 -9.76 1.42
CA CYS A 13 45.50 -9.53 2.49
C CYS A 13 44.33 -8.69 1.92
N GLY A 14 43.29 -9.38 1.52
CA GLY A 14 41.98 -8.73 1.25
C GLY A 14 41.42 -8.18 2.54
N PHE A 15 41.68 -6.91 2.83
CA PHE A 15 40.89 -6.15 3.80
C PHE A 15 39.49 -6.00 3.22
N THR A 16 38.57 -6.89 3.57
CA THR A 16 37.14 -6.62 3.48
C THR A 16 36.83 -5.51 4.48
N LEU A 17 36.81 -4.27 3.99
CA LEU A 17 36.18 -3.17 4.68
C LEU A 17 34.69 -3.55 4.81
N LEU A 18 34.33 -4.16 5.94
CA LEU A 18 32.97 -4.15 6.42
C LEU A 18 32.63 -2.68 6.68
N ALA A 19 32.06 -2.02 5.68
CA ALA A 19 31.43 -0.72 5.88
C ALA A 19 30.34 -0.97 6.92
N HIS A 20 30.59 -0.63 8.17
CA HIS A 20 29.56 -0.50 9.18
C HIS A 20 28.67 0.61 8.67
N ALA A 21 27.48 0.28 8.18
CA ALA A 21 26.47 1.27 7.90
C ALA A 21 26.24 2.02 9.21
N GLN A 22 26.62 3.30 9.22
CA GLN A 22 26.48 4.15 10.40
C GLN A 22 24.97 4.29 10.66
N SER A 23 24.48 3.71 11.76
CA SER A 23 23.07 3.75 12.08
C SER A 23 22.65 5.20 12.36
N ILE A 24 21.54 5.61 11.78
CA ILE A 24 20.89 6.88 12.03
C ILE A 24 20.19 6.77 13.39
N VAL A 25 20.48 7.67 14.31
CA VAL A 25 19.74 7.84 15.58
C VAL A 25 19.02 9.18 15.50
N CYS A 26 17.70 9.16 15.67
CA CYS A 26 16.86 10.34 15.74
C CYS A 26 16.24 10.45 17.13
N HIS A 27 16.44 11.57 17.80
CA HIS A 27 15.80 11.87 19.08
C HIS A 27 14.44 12.52 18.83
N VAL A 28 13.38 11.76 19.08
CA VAL A 28 12.00 12.20 18.93
C VAL A 28 11.49 12.66 20.29
N THR A 29 11.15 13.94 20.39
CA THR A 29 10.54 14.53 21.58
C THR A 29 9.16 15.06 21.23
N GLY A 30 8.26 15.17 22.19
CA GLY A 30 6.97 15.76 21.89
C GLY A 30 6.20 16.27 23.10
N ARG A 31 5.20 17.11 22.77
CA ARG A 31 4.22 17.64 23.70
C ARG A 31 2.83 17.21 23.28
N VAL A 32 2.05 16.70 24.21
CA VAL A 32 0.63 16.36 24.07
C VAL A 32 -0.17 17.30 24.97
N GLU A 33 -1.09 18.05 24.38
CA GLU A 33 -1.82 19.09 25.11
C GLU A 33 -3.05 18.56 25.88
N ASP A 34 -3.59 17.41 25.49
CA ASP A 34 -4.65 16.77 26.27
C ASP A 34 -4.03 15.98 27.46
N PRO A 35 -4.34 16.37 28.70
CA PRO A 35 -3.79 15.70 29.88
C PRO A 35 -4.34 14.29 30.11
N LYS A 36 -5.37 13.88 29.37
CA LYS A 36 -5.95 12.54 29.47
C LYS A 36 -5.16 11.50 28.68
N GLU A 37 -4.35 11.94 27.72
CA GLU A 37 -3.58 11.06 26.85
C GLU A 37 -2.41 10.43 27.61
N LYS A 38 -2.30 9.11 27.49
CA LYS A 38 -1.30 8.32 28.21
C LYS A 38 -0.15 7.85 27.33
N ASN A 39 -0.42 7.63 26.05
CA ASN A 39 0.54 7.09 25.11
C ASN A 39 0.39 7.70 23.71
N VAL A 40 1.50 7.79 23.03
CA VAL A 40 1.56 7.95 21.58
C VAL A 40 2.01 6.64 20.94
N LEU A 41 1.53 6.36 19.73
CA LEU A 41 1.95 5.24 18.90
C LEU A 41 2.72 5.79 17.72
N ILE A 42 3.86 5.18 17.42
CA ILE A 42 4.73 5.57 16.30
C ILE A 42 4.87 4.36 15.39
N PHE A 43 4.43 4.48 14.15
CA PHE A 43 4.41 3.44 13.12
C PHE A 43 5.51 3.70 12.10
N GLU A 44 6.25 2.66 11.71
CA GLU A 44 7.33 2.78 10.73
C GLU A 44 6.81 3.05 9.30
N ASP A 45 5.65 2.50 8.96
CA ASP A 45 4.99 2.69 7.67
C ASP A 45 3.47 2.53 7.81
N PHE A 46 2.74 2.74 6.71
CA PHE A 46 1.28 2.64 6.73
C PHE A 46 0.78 1.18 6.88
N ASP A 47 1.55 0.19 6.45
CA ASP A 47 1.21 -1.23 6.64
C ASP A 47 1.41 -1.66 8.10
N ALA A 48 2.36 -1.06 8.80
CA ALA A 48 2.55 -1.27 10.24
C ALA A 48 1.31 -0.86 11.05
N LEU A 49 0.58 0.17 10.58
CA LEU A 49 -0.68 0.63 11.20
C LEU A 49 -1.78 -0.44 11.13
N ARG A 50 -1.83 -1.23 10.04
CA ARG A 50 -2.79 -2.33 9.88
C ARG A 50 -2.40 -3.58 10.67
N ALA A 51 -1.10 -3.81 10.83
CA ALA A 51 -0.55 -4.98 11.49
C ALA A 51 -0.36 -4.78 13.00
N ASP A 52 -0.85 -3.66 13.59
CA ASP A 52 -0.63 -3.27 15.00
C ASP A 52 0.86 -3.32 15.40
N ARG A 53 1.76 -3.00 14.48
CA ARG A 53 3.21 -2.93 14.73
C ARG A 53 3.61 -1.49 14.96
N PHE A 54 3.81 -1.12 16.21
CA PHE A 54 4.14 0.25 16.60
C PHE A 54 5.12 0.31 17.78
N ILE A 55 5.78 1.44 17.91
CA ILE A 55 6.52 1.82 19.10
C ILE A 55 5.53 2.56 20.02
N LYS A 56 5.20 1.99 21.17
CA LYS A 56 4.35 2.63 22.16
C LYS A 56 5.19 3.47 23.10
N VAL A 57 4.94 4.78 23.15
CA VAL A 57 5.69 5.74 23.94
C VAL A 57 4.79 6.39 24.98
N ALA A 58 5.17 6.29 26.26
CA ALA A 58 4.39 6.85 27.37
C ALA A 58 4.46 8.38 27.39
N VAL A 59 3.30 9.02 27.58
CA VAL A 59 3.18 10.45 27.83
C VAL A 59 3.23 10.68 29.33
N ARG A 60 4.19 11.50 29.79
CA ARG A 60 4.36 11.88 31.20
C ARG A 60 4.35 13.40 31.31
N ASN A 61 3.44 13.95 32.12
CA ASN A 61 3.26 15.41 32.29
C ASN A 61 3.11 16.12 30.91
N GLY A 62 2.33 15.55 29.98
CA GLY A 62 2.11 16.12 28.67
C GLY A 62 3.34 16.07 27.74
N ARG A 63 4.35 15.25 28.05
CA ARG A 63 5.57 15.11 27.22
C ARG A 63 5.91 13.64 26.96
N PHE A 64 6.57 13.37 25.83
CA PHE A 64 7.14 12.06 25.52
C PHE A 64 8.52 12.22 24.89
N ILE A 65 9.33 11.16 25.00
CA ILE A 65 10.68 11.09 24.43
C ILE A 65 10.88 9.65 23.93
N CYS A 66 11.44 9.52 22.75
CA CYS A 66 11.76 8.23 22.12
C CYS A 66 12.97 8.38 21.21
N ASP A 67 13.91 7.45 21.29
CA ASP A 67 15.02 7.35 20.34
C ASP A 67 14.69 6.27 19.31
N ILE A 68 14.75 6.64 18.02
CA ILE A 68 14.53 5.71 16.92
C ILE A 68 15.85 5.53 16.18
N GLN A 69 16.24 4.28 16.01
CA GLN A 69 17.46 3.89 15.30
C GLN A 69 17.12 3.13 14.01
N THR A 70 17.69 3.56 12.90
CA THR A 70 17.53 2.91 11.60
C THR A 70 18.86 2.84 10.85
N ALA A 71 18.98 1.90 9.89
CA ALA A 71 20.14 1.81 9.02
C ALA A 71 20.13 2.85 7.88
N GLN A 72 18.97 3.45 7.59
CA GLN A 72 18.75 4.40 6.50
C GLN A 72 17.52 5.27 6.82
N PRO A 73 17.35 6.43 6.18
CA PRO A 73 16.18 7.28 6.40
C PRO A 73 14.89 6.48 6.21
N LYS A 74 13.87 6.75 7.03
CA LYS A 74 12.54 6.13 6.92
C LYS A 74 11.47 7.14 7.30
N CYS A 75 10.28 6.96 6.74
CA CYS A 75 9.10 7.72 7.12
C CYS A 75 8.36 7.00 8.25
N TYR A 76 8.04 7.74 9.30
CA TYR A 76 7.25 7.28 10.43
C TYR A 76 5.98 8.12 10.56
N THR A 77 4.95 7.52 11.15
CA THR A 77 3.67 8.18 11.43
C THR A 77 3.40 8.15 12.92
N VAL A 78 3.03 9.28 13.51
CA VAL A 78 2.62 9.39 14.91
C VAL A 78 1.10 9.56 15.01
N VAL A 79 0.50 8.88 15.99
CA VAL A 79 -0.92 9.00 16.36
C VAL A 79 -1.09 8.93 17.88
N LEU A 80 -2.23 9.39 18.40
CA LEU A 80 -2.62 9.14 19.79
C LEU A 80 -3.21 7.73 19.92
N GLU A 81 -2.86 7.00 20.99
CA GLU A 81 -3.42 5.67 21.25
C GLU A 81 -4.95 5.71 21.35
N SER A 82 -5.50 6.71 22.03
CA SER A 82 -6.95 6.86 22.19
C SER A 82 -7.71 7.08 20.88
N GLU A 83 -7.07 7.73 19.91
CA GLU A 83 -7.63 7.95 18.57
C GLU A 83 -7.52 6.67 17.73
N HIS A 84 -6.41 5.94 17.84
CA HIS A 84 -6.21 4.66 17.18
C HIS A 84 -7.26 3.63 17.61
N GLU A 85 -7.51 3.52 18.94
CA GLU A 85 -8.54 2.63 19.49
C GLU A 85 -9.95 2.95 19.00
N LYS A 86 -10.24 4.22 18.73
CA LYS A 86 -11.53 4.68 18.18
C LYS A 86 -11.65 4.50 16.66
N GLY A 87 -10.54 4.20 15.96
CA GLY A 87 -10.50 4.10 14.51
C GLY A 87 -10.63 5.44 13.76
N SER A 88 -10.53 6.56 14.48
CA SER A 88 -10.53 7.93 13.92
C SER A 88 -9.30 8.67 14.44
N MET A 89 -8.30 8.83 13.58
CA MET A 89 -6.96 9.28 13.95
C MET A 89 -6.55 10.54 13.21
N ARG A 90 -6.02 11.50 13.94
CA ARG A 90 -5.14 12.52 13.36
C ARG A 90 -3.76 11.90 13.22
N VAL A 91 -3.15 12.07 12.06
CA VAL A 91 -1.83 11.50 11.75
C VAL A 91 -0.87 12.60 11.32
N ALA A 92 0.40 12.44 11.67
CA ALA A 92 1.46 13.23 11.10
C ALA A 92 2.67 12.36 10.78
N ASP A 93 3.23 12.61 9.60
CA ASP A 93 4.40 11.91 9.12
C ASP A 93 5.66 12.72 9.42
N PHE A 94 6.74 12.01 9.76
CA PHE A 94 8.06 12.59 9.93
C PHE A 94 9.14 11.61 9.43
N ILE A 95 10.28 12.16 9.07
CA ILE A 95 11.40 11.37 8.56
C ILE A 95 12.42 11.17 9.68
N ILE A 96 12.87 9.92 9.83
CA ILE A 96 14.02 9.62 10.67
C ILE A 96 15.28 9.95 9.88
N GLU A 97 15.96 10.99 10.34
CA GLU A 97 17.23 11.50 9.83
C GLU A 97 18.14 11.87 11.01
N PRO A 98 19.45 12.11 10.85
CA PRO A 98 20.35 12.34 11.99
C PRO A 98 20.18 13.74 12.58
N THR A 99 18.95 14.10 12.90
CA THR A 99 18.54 15.37 13.55
C THR A 99 17.38 15.11 14.48
N ASP A 100 17.21 16.01 15.47
CA ASP A 100 16.11 15.91 16.42
C ASP A 100 14.78 16.28 15.75
N VAL A 101 13.73 15.56 16.16
CA VAL A 101 12.34 15.83 15.77
C VAL A 101 11.53 16.19 16.99
N HIS A 102 10.79 17.30 16.93
CA HIS A 102 9.85 17.72 17.94
C HIS A 102 8.42 17.68 17.41
N ILE A 103 7.53 17.02 18.15
CA ILE A 103 6.12 16.77 17.76
C ILE A 103 5.21 17.48 18.76
N THR A 104 4.31 18.33 18.29
CA THR A 104 3.25 18.93 19.10
C THR A 104 1.90 18.37 18.67
N ILE A 105 1.22 17.69 19.60
CA ILE A 105 -0.12 17.13 19.40
C ILE A 105 -1.11 18.00 20.18
N PRO A 106 -1.87 18.88 19.50
CA PRO A 106 -2.85 19.73 20.15
C PRO A 106 -4.04 18.90 20.65
N ARG A 107 -4.78 19.48 21.59
CA ARG A 107 -6.03 18.89 22.04
C ARG A 107 -7.04 18.91 20.88
N ALA A 108 -7.76 17.79 20.67
CA ALA A 108 -8.82 17.75 19.70
C ALA A 108 -9.96 18.74 20.06
N THR A 109 -10.40 19.53 19.10
CA THR A 109 -11.50 20.47 19.22
C THR A 109 -12.59 20.16 18.18
N ASP A 110 -13.80 20.68 18.37
CA ASP A 110 -14.88 20.51 17.38
C ASP A 110 -14.69 21.42 16.15
N GLU A 111 -13.69 22.33 16.17
CA GLU A 111 -13.44 23.34 15.12
C GLU A 111 -12.45 22.88 14.05
N GLY A 112 -11.75 21.75 14.25
CA GLY A 112 -10.94 21.10 13.20
C GLY A 112 -9.54 21.65 12.96
N ASP A 113 -9.06 22.63 13.75
CA ASP A 113 -7.71 23.23 13.60
C ASP A 113 -6.59 22.46 14.35
N ASP A 114 -6.83 21.20 14.67
CA ASP A 114 -6.05 20.40 15.62
C ASP A 114 -4.96 19.59 14.93
N VAL A 115 -4.27 20.16 13.96
CA VAL A 115 -3.25 19.44 13.18
C VAL A 115 -2.03 19.16 14.06
N ILE A 116 -1.56 17.91 14.04
CA ILE A 116 -0.28 17.53 14.65
C ILE A 116 0.85 18.24 13.92
N ARG A 117 1.72 18.93 14.67
CA ARG A 117 2.81 19.73 14.10
C ARG A 117 4.14 19.03 14.32
N ILE A 118 4.91 18.91 13.25
CA ILE A 118 6.29 18.42 13.27
C ILE A 118 7.23 19.62 13.16
N SER A 119 8.31 19.61 13.92
CA SER A 119 9.39 20.61 13.84
C SER A 119 10.73 19.89 13.90
N SER A 120 11.59 20.16 12.94
CA SER A 120 12.96 19.64 12.85
C SER A 120 13.83 20.61 12.06
N ARG A 121 15.15 20.49 12.22
CA ARG A 121 16.14 21.22 11.39
C ARG A 121 16.72 20.35 10.28
N GLY A 122 16.29 19.10 10.19
CA GLY A 122 16.72 18.17 9.16
C GLY A 122 16.16 18.54 7.79
N PRO A 123 16.91 18.31 6.72
CA PRO A 123 16.51 18.69 5.36
C PRO A 123 15.23 17.94 4.93
N GLU A 124 15.08 16.67 5.28
CA GLU A 124 13.95 15.88 4.84
C GLU A 124 12.66 16.26 5.56
N ASN A 125 12.72 16.53 6.86
CA ASN A 125 11.56 17.04 7.60
C ASN A 125 11.22 18.49 7.20
N THR A 126 12.20 19.31 6.82
CA THR A 126 11.96 20.65 6.26
C THR A 126 11.21 20.53 4.94
N MET A 127 11.65 19.63 4.06
CA MET A 127 10.97 19.32 2.80
C MET A 127 9.55 18.83 3.02
N ALA A 128 9.33 17.98 4.05
CA ALA A 128 8.00 17.52 4.45
C ALA A 128 7.08 18.69 4.83
N MET A 129 7.58 19.65 5.62
CA MET A 129 6.80 20.84 6.01
C MET A 129 6.46 21.73 4.82
N GLU A 130 7.40 21.94 3.89
CA GLU A 130 7.16 22.68 2.66
C GLU A 130 6.09 22.02 1.78
N TYR A 131 6.16 20.69 1.63
CA TYR A 131 5.13 19.94 0.91
C TYR A 131 3.76 20.04 1.57
N ILE A 132 3.69 19.95 2.91
CA ILE A 132 2.43 20.11 3.65
C ILE A 132 1.83 21.50 3.38
N ALA A 133 2.63 22.56 3.47
CA ALA A 133 2.19 23.92 3.18
C ALA A 133 1.69 24.08 1.73
N PHE A 134 2.41 23.50 0.77
CA PHE A 134 1.98 23.44 -0.63
C PHE A 134 0.65 22.68 -0.77
N ARG A 135 0.54 21.47 -0.20
CA ARG A 135 -0.67 20.66 -0.24
C ARG A 135 -1.88 21.40 0.33
N ASP A 136 -1.72 22.08 1.45
CA ASP A 136 -2.79 22.79 2.13
C ASP A 136 -3.24 24.02 1.30
N SER A 137 -2.29 24.73 0.68
CA SER A 137 -2.60 25.83 -0.26
C SER A 137 -3.34 25.31 -1.49
N LEU A 138 -2.93 24.16 -2.03
CA LEU A 138 -3.57 23.50 -3.16
C LEU A 138 -5.01 23.09 -2.77
N PHE A 139 -5.21 22.46 -1.61
CA PHE A 139 -6.52 22.06 -1.14
C PHE A 139 -7.46 23.26 -1.00
N LYS A 140 -7.00 24.35 -0.40
CA LYS A 140 -7.74 25.60 -0.26
C LYS A 140 -8.15 26.18 -1.62
N ALA A 141 -7.28 26.10 -2.63
CA ALA A 141 -7.60 26.56 -3.98
C ALA A 141 -8.68 25.72 -4.67
N TYR A 142 -8.77 24.43 -4.35
CA TYR A 142 -9.75 23.50 -4.92
C TYR A 142 -11.02 23.36 -4.09
N GLU A 143 -11.05 23.83 -2.85
CA GLU A 143 -12.18 23.73 -1.92
C GLU A 143 -13.53 24.22 -2.51
N PRO A 144 -13.62 25.38 -3.21
CA PRO A 144 -14.90 25.81 -3.79
C PRO A 144 -15.46 24.82 -4.82
N ARG A 145 -14.57 24.18 -5.61
CA ARG A 145 -14.95 23.16 -6.60
C ARG A 145 -15.40 21.86 -5.91
N LEU A 146 -14.72 21.44 -4.84
CA LEU A 146 -15.10 20.27 -4.03
C LEU A 146 -16.48 20.50 -3.37
N ARG A 147 -16.70 21.63 -2.71
CA ARG A 147 -17.99 21.97 -2.07
C ARG A 147 -19.14 22.01 -3.07
N SER A 148 -18.90 22.46 -4.30
CA SER A 148 -19.94 22.47 -5.35
C SER A 148 -20.41 21.06 -5.73
N LEU A 149 -19.55 20.05 -5.58
CA LEU A 149 -19.90 18.65 -5.83
C LEU A 149 -20.61 18.00 -4.63
N GLU A 150 -20.27 18.40 -3.39
CA GLU A 150 -20.93 17.93 -2.15
C GLU A 150 -22.40 18.35 -2.04
N ALA A 151 -22.75 19.49 -2.64
CA ALA A 151 -24.15 19.97 -2.69
C ALA A 151 -25.08 19.06 -3.53
N THR A 152 -24.53 18.08 -4.24
CA THR A 152 -25.28 17.07 -5.00
C THR A 152 -25.28 15.76 -4.18
N PRO A 153 -26.39 15.39 -3.50
CA PRO A 153 -26.41 14.22 -2.64
C PRO A 153 -26.08 12.94 -3.44
N PRO A 154 -25.30 12.01 -2.86
CA PRO A 154 -25.08 10.71 -3.48
C PRO A 154 -26.41 9.96 -3.57
N ALA A 155 -26.68 9.33 -4.71
CA ALA A 155 -27.84 8.47 -4.88
C ALA A 155 -27.79 7.31 -3.87
N ALA A 156 -28.85 7.17 -3.07
CA ALA A 156 -29.00 6.03 -2.16
C ALA A 156 -29.11 4.71 -2.95
N ALA A 157 -28.75 3.59 -2.34
CA ALA A 157 -28.72 2.28 -3.02
C ALA A 157 -30.07 1.81 -3.60
N ASP A 158 -31.18 2.46 -3.21
CA ASP A 158 -32.56 2.11 -3.59
C ASP A 158 -33.20 3.16 -4.52
N THR A 159 -32.40 3.85 -5.32
CA THR A 159 -32.83 4.96 -6.17
C THR A 159 -33.07 4.58 -7.62
N SER A 160 -33.81 5.45 -8.35
CA SER A 160 -34.08 5.28 -9.78
C SER A 160 -32.79 5.18 -10.62
N ARG A 161 -32.92 4.68 -11.87
CA ARG A 161 -31.79 4.60 -12.83
C ARG A 161 -31.14 5.96 -13.08
N GLU A 162 -31.94 7.05 -13.05
CA GLU A 162 -31.49 8.43 -13.27
C GLU A 162 -30.67 8.94 -12.08
N GLU A 163 -31.11 8.67 -10.85
CA GLU A 163 -30.37 9.05 -9.65
C GLU A 163 -29.03 8.30 -9.51
N ARG A 164 -28.98 7.01 -9.90
CA ARG A 164 -27.73 6.25 -9.99
C ARG A 164 -26.77 6.82 -11.04
N ALA A 165 -27.29 7.22 -12.20
CA ALA A 165 -26.49 7.85 -13.25
C ALA A 165 -25.95 9.23 -12.81
N MET A 166 -26.74 10.00 -12.08
CA MET A 166 -26.30 11.27 -11.50
C MET A 166 -25.24 11.10 -10.41
N GLY A 167 -25.38 10.09 -9.56
CA GLY A 167 -24.37 9.70 -8.57
C GLY A 167 -23.05 9.28 -9.20
N GLN A 168 -23.11 8.53 -10.30
CA GLN A 168 -21.94 8.14 -11.07
C GLN A 168 -21.25 9.35 -11.73
N SER A 169 -22.02 10.27 -12.32
CA SER A 169 -21.48 11.51 -12.90
C SER A 169 -20.78 12.39 -11.84
N THR A 170 -21.34 12.47 -10.63
CA THR A 170 -20.72 13.21 -9.52
C THR A 170 -19.42 12.57 -9.08
N ARG A 171 -19.39 11.23 -8.96
CA ARG A 171 -18.20 10.47 -8.63
C ARG A 171 -17.07 10.67 -9.66
N GLU A 172 -17.38 10.62 -10.94
CA GLU A 172 -16.43 10.88 -12.03
C GLU A 172 -15.84 12.30 -11.94
N LYS A 173 -16.64 13.29 -11.58
CA LYS A 173 -16.17 14.67 -11.37
C LYS A 173 -15.24 14.76 -10.16
N TYR A 174 -15.53 14.07 -9.06
CA TYR A 174 -14.61 13.98 -7.92
C TYR A 174 -13.27 13.33 -8.32
N GLU A 175 -13.32 12.16 -8.97
CA GLU A 175 -12.14 11.45 -9.41
C GLU A 175 -11.25 12.33 -10.30
N LYS A 176 -11.86 13.07 -11.25
CA LYS A 176 -11.15 14.01 -12.10
C LYS A 176 -10.50 15.14 -11.30
N LEU A 177 -11.20 15.69 -10.31
CA LEU A 177 -10.69 16.79 -9.49
C LEU A 177 -9.52 16.35 -8.61
N TYR A 178 -9.63 15.16 -8.00
CA TYR A 178 -8.55 14.57 -7.24
C TYR A 178 -7.33 14.20 -8.11
N ASP A 179 -7.56 13.80 -9.37
CA ASP A 179 -6.47 13.56 -10.33
C ASP A 179 -5.76 14.86 -10.70
N GLU A 180 -6.50 15.95 -10.98
CA GLU A 180 -5.90 17.29 -11.21
C GLU A 180 -5.02 17.74 -10.03
N MET A 181 -5.49 17.55 -8.80
CA MET A 181 -4.71 17.86 -7.58
C MET A 181 -3.52 16.93 -7.43
N GLY A 182 -3.69 15.64 -7.72
CA GLY A 182 -2.67 14.62 -7.65
C GLY A 182 -1.51 14.89 -8.62
N LEU A 183 -1.82 15.29 -9.85
CA LEU A 183 -0.83 15.68 -10.85
C LEU A 183 0.03 16.87 -10.37
N LYS A 184 -0.60 17.89 -9.76
CA LYS A 184 0.14 19.03 -9.18
C LYS A 184 1.05 18.61 -8.02
N LYS A 185 0.64 17.63 -7.20
CA LYS A 185 1.49 17.06 -6.16
C LYS A 185 2.68 16.30 -6.77
N ALA A 186 2.45 15.51 -7.82
CA ALA A 186 3.52 14.80 -8.52
C ALA A 186 4.54 15.76 -9.17
N GLU A 187 4.09 16.88 -9.74
CA GLU A 187 4.97 17.92 -10.28
C GLU A 187 5.83 18.55 -9.17
N TRP A 188 5.22 18.91 -8.04
CA TRP A 188 5.98 19.44 -6.91
C TRP A 188 7.06 18.47 -6.45
N LEU A 189 6.74 17.17 -6.33
CA LEU A 189 7.71 16.12 -5.96
C LEU A 189 8.83 15.97 -7.00
N ALA A 190 8.53 16.18 -8.29
CA ALA A 190 9.52 16.17 -9.36
C ALA A 190 10.49 17.37 -9.29
N GLU A 191 10.02 18.52 -8.85
CA GLU A 191 10.82 19.74 -8.67
C GLU A 191 11.70 19.69 -7.41
N HIS A 192 11.40 18.78 -6.45
CA HIS A 192 12.08 18.66 -5.16
C HIS A 192 12.57 17.22 -4.90
N PRO A 193 13.50 16.68 -5.73
CA PRO A 193 13.98 15.31 -5.58
C PRO A 193 14.76 15.15 -4.25
N SER A 194 14.24 14.34 -3.35
CA SER A 194 14.72 14.15 -1.97
C SER A 194 14.28 12.78 -1.44
N PHE A 195 14.76 12.39 -0.27
CA PHE A 195 14.22 11.19 0.39
C PHE A 195 12.73 11.36 0.73
N TYR A 196 12.33 12.56 1.15
CA TYR A 196 10.91 12.83 1.39
C TYR A 196 10.06 12.61 0.14
N ALA A 197 10.49 13.10 -1.02
CA ALA A 197 9.78 12.89 -2.29
C ALA A 197 9.67 11.39 -2.63
N PHE A 198 10.73 10.62 -2.40
CA PHE A 198 10.76 9.18 -2.60
C PHE A 198 9.79 8.45 -1.64
N ALA A 199 9.84 8.78 -0.35
CA ALA A 199 8.93 8.23 0.66
C ALA A 199 7.47 8.63 0.41
N ARG A 200 7.24 9.85 -0.09
CA ARG A 200 5.91 10.33 -0.42
C ARG A 200 5.31 9.59 -1.62
N ILE A 201 6.09 9.37 -2.68
CA ILE A 201 5.66 8.57 -3.83
C ILE A 201 5.37 7.13 -3.42
N TYR A 202 6.25 6.51 -2.62
CA TYR A 202 5.98 5.18 -2.04
C TYR A 202 4.61 5.15 -1.35
N ARG A 203 4.34 6.11 -0.47
CA ARG A 203 3.10 6.18 0.29
C ARG A 203 1.87 6.43 -0.58
N ASP A 204 1.96 7.34 -1.53
CA ASP A 204 0.83 7.67 -2.40
C ASP A 204 0.51 6.52 -3.37
N LEU A 205 1.52 5.81 -3.88
CA LEU A 205 1.30 4.64 -4.73
C LEU A 205 0.66 3.46 -3.98
N THR A 206 0.95 3.30 -2.70
CA THR A 206 0.31 2.26 -1.85
C THR A 206 -1.08 2.66 -1.37
N ALA A 207 -1.49 3.90 -1.56
CA ALA A 207 -2.84 4.40 -1.30
C ALA A 207 -3.73 4.31 -2.55
N SER A 208 -5.03 4.63 -2.37
CA SER A 208 -5.97 4.75 -3.50
C SER A 208 -5.68 6.03 -4.29
N THR A 209 -4.72 5.97 -5.21
CA THR A 209 -4.29 7.10 -6.04
C THR A 209 -4.93 7.01 -7.42
N PRO A 210 -5.50 8.12 -7.96
CA PRO A 210 -6.09 8.15 -9.29
C PRO A 210 -5.12 7.71 -10.39
N PRO A 211 -5.62 7.13 -11.51
CA PRO A 211 -4.76 6.47 -12.50
C PRO A 211 -3.72 7.38 -13.17
N GLN A 212 -4.07 8.64 -13.51
CA GLN A 212 -3.13 9.56 -14.15
C GLN A 212 -2.08 10.05 -13.17
N THR A 213 -2.48 10.38 -11.95
CA THR A 213 -1.56 10.70 -10.85
C THR A 213 -0.60 9.55 -10.58
N ARG A 214 -1.09 8.32 -10.51
CA ARG A 214 -0.28 7.10 -10.33
C ARG A 214 0.76 6.98 -11.44
N ALA A 215 0.35 7.10 -12.70
CA ALA A 215 1.25 7.02 -13.84
C ALA A 215 2.34 8.10 -13.78
N ARG A 216 1.98 9.32 -13.43
CA ARG A 216 2.94 10.43 -13.29
C ARG A 216 3.92 10.22 -12.13
N MET A 217 3.46 9.73 -10.98
CA MET A 217 4.33 9.40 -9.85
C MET A 217 5.34 8.30 -10.19
N ILE A 218 4.92 7.27 -10.93
CA ILE A 218 5.80 6.21 -11.44
C ILE A 218 6.86 6.79 -12.38
N GLU A 219 6.48 7.71 -13.27
CA GLU A 219 7.41 8.40 -14.16
C GLU A 219 8.43 9.24 -13.38
N VAL A 220 7.98 10.02 -12.39
CA VAL A 220 8.87 10.81 -11.51
C VAL A 220 9.85 9.89 -10.77
N TYR A 221 9.36 8.76 -10.26
CA TYR A 221 10.23 7.78 -9.60
C TYR A 221 11.34 7.28 -10.54
N TYR A 222 11.00 6.80 -11.74
CA TYR A 222 12.00 6.25 -12.66
C TYR A 222 13.01 7.30 -13.14
N ASN A 223 12.55 8.52 -13.42
CA ASN A 223 13.40 9.55 -14.00
C ASN A 223 14.30 10.23 -12.97
N LEU A 224 13.87 10.37 -11.72
CA LEU A 224 14.53 11.24 -10.75
C LEU A 224 14.96 10.54 -9.44
N LEU A 225 14.22 9.54 -8.96
CA LEU A 225 14.37 9.03 -7.60
C LEU A 225 14.96 7.61 -7.52
N ALA A 226 14.80 6.81 -8.56
CA ALA A 226 15.20 5.40 -8.54
C ALA A 226 16.68 5.17 -8.21
N ASN A 227 17.55 6.10 -8.61
CA ASN A 227 19.00 6.00 -8.42
C ASN A 227 19.51 6.71 -7.15
N LEU A 228 18.65 7.50 -6.46
CA LEU A 228 19.10 8.27 -5.28
C LEU A 228 19.28 7.37 -4.04
N PHE A 229 18.47 6.33 -3.91
CA PHE A 229 18.44 5.46 -2.73
C PHE A 229 18.44 3.97 -3.11
N PRO A 230 19.43 3.46 -3.87
CA PRO A 230 19.35 2.19 -4.63
C PRO A 230 19.16 0.93 -3.78
N GLN A 231 19.45 0.97 -2.49
CA GLN A 231 19.29 -0.17 -1.55
C GLN A 231 18.05 -0.04 -0.66
N HIS A 232 17.21 0.99 -0.89
CA HIS A 232 16.08 1.24 0.01
C HIS A 232 14.92 0.26 -0.24
N PRO A 233 14.29 -0.33 0.79
CA PRO A 233 13.21 -1.31 0.62
C PRO A 233 11.95 -0.77 -0.09
N TYR A 234 11.71 0.56 -0.10
CA TYR A 234 10.59 1.15 -0.83
C TYR A 234 10.62 0.91 -2.34
N HIS A 235 11.82 0.65 -2.92
CA HIS A 235 11.93 0.32 -4.34
C HIS A 235 11.07 -0.87 -4.74
N SER A 236 11.13 -1.96 -3.96
CA SER A 236 10.39 -3.18 -4.31
C SER A 236 8.89 -2.94 -4.35
N THR A 237 8.37 -2.13 -3.42
CA THR A 237 6.94 -1.75 -3.40
C THR A 237 6.58 -0.87 -4.58
N ILE A 238 7.38 0.17 -4.86
CA ILE A 238 7.11 1.06 -6.01
C ILE A 238 7.16 0.28 -7.34
N LEU A 239 8.11 -0.64 -7.50
CA LEU A 239 8.21 -1.50 -8.68
C LEU A 239 7.02 -2.46 -8.82
N ASN A 240 6.55 -3.01 -7.70
CA ASN A 240 5.34 -3.83 -7.71
C ASN A 240 4.12 -3.01 -8.11
N GLU A 241 3.94 -1.80 -7.58
CA GLU A 241 2.85 -0.89 -7.95
C GLU A 241 2.94 -0.46 -9.43
N ALA A 242 4.14 -0.20 -9.94
CA ALA A 242 4.36 0.10 -11.35
C ALA A 242 4.01 -1.08 -12.26
N THR A 243 4.34 -2.30 -11.84
CA THR A 243 3.98 -3.55 -12.55
C THR A 243 2.47 -3.77 -12.49
N ALA A 244 1.87 -3.62 -11.30
CA ALA A 244 0.44 -3.79 -11.10
C ALA A 244 -0.40 -2.82 -11.94
N ALA A 245 0.07 -1.61 -12.20
CA ALA A 245 -0.59 -0.63 -13.07
C ALA A 245 -0.75 -1.13 -14.53
N GLN A 246 -0.01 -2.17 -14.92
CA GLN A 246 -0.12 -2.82 -16.23
C GLN A 246 -1.07 -4.01 -16.24
N LEU A 247 -1.60 -4.44 -15.09
CA LEU A 247 -2.53 -5.56 -14.98
C LEU A 247 -3.94 -5.17 -15.44
N LYS A 248 -4.13 -5.14 -16.75
CA LYS A 248 -5.40 -4.76 -17.40
C LYS A 248 -5.75 -5.69 -18.56
N PRO A 249 -7.01 -5.75 -19.00
CA PRO A 249 -7.44 -6.62 -20.08
C PRO A 249 -6.57 -6.49 -21.33
N GLY A 250 -6.22 -7.62 -21.94
CA GLY A 250 -5.33 -7.73 -23.10
C GLY A 250 -3.84 -7.86 -22.78
N PHE A 251 -3.43 -7.63 -21.55
CA PHE A 251 -2.05 -7.79 -21.12
C PHE A 251 -1.84 -9.16 -20.46
N ARG A 252 -0.59 -9.61 -20.43
CA ARG A 252 -0.22 -10.85 -19.75
C ARG A 252 -0.19 -10.62 -18.24
N TYR A 253 -0.80 -11.52 -17.49
CA TYR A 253 -0.71 -11.55 -16.03
C TYR A 253 0.72 -11.90 -15.58
N ILE A 254 1.13 -11.36 -14.43
CA ILE A 254 2.46 -11.61 -13.86
C ILE A 254 2.57 -13.04 -13.32
N ASP A 255 3.77 -13.60 -13.41
CA ASP A 255 4.10 -14.90 -12.83
C ASP A 255 5.13 -14.71 -11.70
N TYR A 256 4.85 -15.29 -10.55
CA TYR A 256 5.68 -15.12 -9.34
C TYR A 256 5.52 -16.31 -8.41
N ILE A 257 6.42 -16.41 -7.43
CA ILE A 257 6.40 -17.49 -6.42
C ILE A 257 5.21 -17.29 -5.47
N VAL A 258 4.46 -18.38 -5.26
CA VAL A 258 3.33 -18.46 -4.33
C VAL A 258 3.37 -19.76 -3.53
N PRO A 259 2.73 -19.82 -2.34
CA PRO A 259 2.56 -21.09 -1.62
C PRO A 259 1.52 -21.99 -2.33
N ASP A 260 1.81 -23.29 -2.41
CA ASP A 260 0.88 -24.29 -3.01
C ASP A 260 -0.17 -24.82 -2.03
N GLY A 261 -0.14 -24.34 -0.78
CA GLY A 261 -0.98 -24.82 0.34
C GLY A 261 -0.61 -26.21 0.85
N ARG A 262 0.55 -26.75 0.47
CA ARG A 262 1.15 -27.99 1.00
C ARG A 262 2.49 -27.70 1.69
N GLY A 263 2.91 -26.45 1.76
CA GLY A 263 4.19 -26.02 2.31
C GLY A 263 5.30 -25.88 1.28
N ASN A 264 5.00 -25.99 -0.02
CA ASN A 264 6.00 -25.76 -1.08
C ASN A 264 5.79 -24.39 -1.72
N GLU A 265 6.87 -23.83 -2.22
CA GLU A 265 6.89 -22.65 -3.07
C GLU A 265 6.88 -23.06 -4.54
N VAL A 266 5.97 -22.48 -5.31
CA VAL A 266 5.82 -22.79 -6.73
C VAL A 266 5.58 -21.51 -7.54
N MET A 267 5.90 -21.54 -8.83
CA MET A 267 5.47 -20.48 -9.75
C MET A 267 3.95 -20.52 -9.88
N LEU A 268 3.29 -19.36 -9.83
CA LEU A 268 1.83 -19.26 -9.92
C LEU A 268 1.28 -19.94 -11.17
N SER A 269 1.95 -19.79 -12.31
CA SER A 269 1.58 -20.43 -13.58
C SER A 269 1.55 -21.95 -13.51
N SER A 270 2.33 -22.57 -12.62
CA SER A 270 2.32 -24.02 -12.42
C SER A 270 1.01 -24.55 -11.83
N LEU A 271 0.20 -23.67 -11.24
CA LEU A 271 -1.11 -23.99 -10.67
C LEU A 271 -2.23 -23.95 -11.72
N TYR A 272 -1.96 -23.45 -12.93
CA TYR A 272 -2.97 -23.32 -13.98
C TYR A 272 -3.35 -24.70 -14.54
N LYS A 273 -4.65 -25.03 -14.44
CA LYS A 273 -5.21 -26.29 -14.94
C LYS A 273 -6.48 -26.08 -15.79
N GLY A 274 -7.04 -24.88 -15.72
CA GLY A 274 -8.24 -24.51 -16.46
C GLY A 274 -7.94 -23.87 -17.82
N LYS A 275 -8.96 -23.72 -18.63
CA LYS A 275 -8.94 -22.87 -19.83
C LYS A 275 -9.16 -21.41 -19.49
N LEU A 276 -9.96 -21.17 -18.44
CA LEU A 276 -10.21 -19.86 -17.87
C LEU A 276 -9.97 -19.94 -16.36
N ILE A 277 -9.12 -19.05 -15.86
CA ILE A 277 -8.65 -19.08 -14.49
C ILE A 277 -8.99 -17.75 -13.83
N TYR A 278 -9.70 -17.80 -12.72
CA TYR A 278 -9.93 -16.63 -11.88
C TYR A 278 -8.96 -16.68 -10.69
N ILE A 279 -8.07 -15.69 -10.64
CA ILE A 279 -7.17 -15.50 -9.50
C ILE A 279 -7.89 -14.58 -8.54
N ASP A 280 -8.23 -15.11 -7.37
CA ASP A 280 -9.01 -14.45 -6.33
C ASP A 280 -8.10 -14.03 -5.17
N LEU A 281 -8.07 -12.75 -4.87
CA LEU A 281 -7.27 -12.13 -3.80
C LEU A 281 -8.21 -11.60 -2.72
N TRP A 282 -8.26 -12.27 -1.59
CA TRP A 282 -9.21 -11.99 -0.53
C TRP A 282 -8.59 -12.07 0.87
N ALA A 283 -9.39 -11.89 1.93
CA ALA A 283 -8.99 -12.09 3.31
C ALA A 283 -10.21 -12.49 4.16
N SER A 284 -9.99 -13.25 5.24
CA SER A 284 -11.06 -13.66 6.15
C SER A 284 -11.78 -12.49 6.82
N TRP A 285 -11.08 -11.40 7.07
CA TRP A 285 -11.58 -10.15 7.64
C TRP A 285 -12.20 -9.20 6.60
N CYS A 286 -12.09 -9.49 5.30
CA CYS A 286 -12.61 -8.63 4.23
C CYS A 286 -14.07 -9.01 3.90
N GLY A 287 -15.03 -8.32 4.49
CA GLY A 287 -16.46 -8.56 4.24
C GLY A 287 -16.87 -8.48 2.75
N PRO A 288 -16.51 -7.41 2.02
CA PRO A 288 -16.80 -7.31 0.58
C PRO A 288 -16.18 -8.43 -0.25
N CYS A 289 -14.93 -8.86 0.03
CA CYS A 289 -14.29 -9.98 -0.65
C CYS A 289 -15.08 -11.28 -0.47
N ARG A 290 -15.45 -11.56 0.78
CA ARG A 290 -16.23 -12.75 1.13
C ARG A 290 -17.60 -12.75 0.44
N SER A 291 -18.26 -11.59 0.38
CA SER A 291 -19.53 -11.43 -0.34
C SER A 291 -19.36 -11.70 -1.83
N HIS A 292 -18.30 -11.16 -2.45
CA HIS A 292 -17.98 -11.41 -3.86
C HIS A 292 -17.70 -12.90 -4.10
N ALA A 293 -16.80 -13.54 -3.33
CA ALA A 293 -16.48 -14.96 -3.46
C ALA A 293 -17.74 -15.84 -3.33
N LYS A 294 -18.65 -15.56 -2.39
CA LYS A 294 -19.94 -16.27 -2.30
C LYS A 294 -20.78 -16.17 -3.56
N SER A 295 -20.79 -15.03 -4.24
CA SER A 295 -21.52 -14.85 -5.51
C SER A 295 -20.95 -15.69 -6.65
N LEU A 296 -19.67 -16.11 -6.55
CA LEU A 296 -19.02 -16.98 -7.54
C LEU A 296 -19.31 -18.46 -7.34
N ILE A 297 -19.84 -18.92 -6.19
CA ILE A 297 -20.08 -20.34 -5.91
C ILE A 297 -20.97 -21.00 -6.97
N PRO A 298 -22.16 -20.47 -7.32
CA PRO A 298 -23.01 -21.09 -8.32
C PRO A 298 -22.35 -21.12 -9.70
N ILE A 299 -21.57 -20.09 -10.05
CA ILE A 299 -20.84 -20.00 -11.31
C ILE A 299 -19.74 -21.07 -11.36
N TYR A 300 -18.94 -21.17 -10.30
CA TYR A 300 -17.90 -22.20 -10.21
C TYR A 300 -18.49 -23.61 -10.38
N ASN A 301 -19.55 -23.94 -9.65
CA ASN A 301 -20.20 -25.25 -9.73
C ASN A 301 -20.72 -25.56 -11.15
N LYS A 302 -21.17 -24.55 -11.90
CA LYS A 302 -21.67 -24.68 -13.26
C LYS A 302 -20.56 -24.89 -14.30
N TYR A 303 -19.38 -24.31 -14.12
CA TYR A 303 -18.34 -24.24 -15.16
C TYR A 303 -17.04 -24.98 -14.81
N LYS A 304 -16.83 -25.47 -13.56
CA LYS A 304 -15.61 -26.17 -13.15
C LYS A 304 -15.24 -27.36 -14.04
N ASP A 305 -16.23 -28.17 -14.41
CA ASP A 305 -16.05 -29.36 -15.27
C ASP A 305 -15.92 -29.00 -16.76
N ARG A 306 -16.07 -27.71 -17.10
CA ARG A 306 -15.94 -27.18 -18.47
C ARG A 306 -14.62 -26.46 -18.69
N GLY A 307 -13.77 -26.37 -17.68
CA GLY A 307 -12.46 -25.75 -17.75
C GLY A 307 -12.34 -24.41 -17.02
N PHE A 308 -13.29 -24.06 -16.15
CA PHE A 308 -13.15 -22.91 -15.25
C PHE A 308 -12.47 -23.32 -13.94
N GLN A 309 -11.46 -22.56 -13.54
CA GLN A 309 -10.70 -22.76 -12.31
C GLN A 309 -10.71 -21.47 -11.49
N ILE A 310 -10.77 -21.60 -10.16
CA ILE A 310 -10.46 -20.50 -9.22
C ILE A 310 -9.19 -20.88 -8.48
N ILE A 311 -8.21 -19.98 -8.46
CA ILE A 311 -7.00 -20.02 -7.63
C ILE A 311 -7.14 -18.87 -6.64
N SER A 312 -7.25 -19.20 -5.35
CA SER A 312 -7.63 -18.23 -4.32
C SER A 312 -6.52 -18.09 -3.27
N PHE A 313 -6.11 -16.85 -3.00
CA PHE A 313 -5.10 -16.50 -1.99
C PHE A 313 -5.71 -15.59 -0.94
N ALA A 314 -5.62 -16.01 0.31
CA ALA A 314 -6.09 -15.25 1.46
C ALA A 314 -4.92 -14.55 2.17
N ARG A 315 -4.98 -13.22 2.29
CA ARG A 315 -4.05 -12.41 3.08
C ARG A 315 -4.43 -12.48 4.55
N GLU A 316 -3.61 -13.10 5.39
CA GLU A 316 -3.94 -13.35 6.79
C GLU A 316 -2.82 -12.93 7.75
N VAL A 317 -3.21 -12.56 8.98
CA VAL A 317 -2.28 -12.35 10.10
C VAL A 317 -2.27 -13.57 11.02
N LYS A 318 -3.44 -14.24 11.18
CA LYS A 318 -3.60 -15.36 12.09
C LYS A 318 -3.76 -16.65 11.30
N LYS A 319 -2.97 -17.68 11.66
CA LYS A 319 -3.16 -19.04 11.15
C LYS A 319 -4.55 -19.55 11.52
N GLY A 320 -5.20 -20.28 10.59
CA GLY A 320 -6.54 -20.85 10.79
C GLY A 320 -7.70 -19.89 10.48
N ALA A 321 -7.45 -18.59 10.28
CA ALA A 321 -8.51 -17.62 10.01
C ALA A 321 -9.14 -17.84 8.62
N MET A 322 -8.31 -18.13 7.61
CA MET A 322 -8.78 -18.48 6.27
C MET A 322 -9.64 -19.75 6.30
N GLU A 323 -9.17 -20.81 6.94
CA GLU A 323 -9.87 -22.09 7.01
C GLU A 323 -11.25 -21.94 7.65
N ALA A 324 -11.34 -21.21 8.77
CA ALA A 324 -12.62 -20.91 9.44
C ALA A 324 -13.58 -20.13 8.52
N ALA A 325 -13.08 -19.14 7.75
CA ALA A 325 -13.90 -18.39 6.83
C ALA A 325 -14.36 -19.23 5.63
N VAL A 326 -13.48 -20.06 5.07
CA VAL A 326 -13.81 -21.00 3.98
C VAL A 326 -14.90 -21.99 4.41
N GLU A 327 -14.80 -22.55 5.62
CA GLU A 327 -15.81 -23.47 6.17
C GLU A 327 -17.14 -22.73 6.39
N GLN A 328 -17.11 -21.55 7.00
CA GLN A 328 -18.29 -20.72 7.25
C GLN A 328 -19.03 -20.33 5.97
N ASP A 329 -18.30 -19.96 4.91
CA ASP A 329 -18.87 -19.43 3.66
C ASP A 329 -19.12 -20.52 2.61
N GLY A 330 -18.57 -21.73 2.82
CA GLY A 330 -18.80 -22.91 1.98
C GLY A 330 -18.14 -22.85 0.60
N TYR A 331 -16.90 -22.34 0.52
CA TYR A 331 -16.19 -22.24 -0.77
C TYR A 331 -15.85 -23.63 -1.32
N PRO A 332 -16.28 -23.95 -2.58
CA PRO A 332 -16.05 -25.27 -3.19
C PRO A 332 -14.66 -25.41 -3.84
N TRP A 333 -13.85 -24.36 -3.85
CA TRP A 333 -12.47 -24.36 -4.36
C TRP A 333 -11.47 -24.27 -3.21
N LYS A 334 -10.21 -24.58 -3.51
CA LYS A 334 -9.13 -24.50 -2.55
C LYS A 334 -8.61 -23.07 -2.44
N SER A 335 -8.53 -22.55 -1.22
CA SER A 335 -7.80 -21.31 -0.91
C SER A 335 -6.46 -21.63 -0.25
N THR A 336 -5.50 -20.75 -0.41
CA THR A 336 -4.17 -20.81 0.21
C THR A 336 -3.92 -19.54 0.99
N ALA A 337 -3.47 -19.63 2.24
CA ALA A 337 -3.18 -18.47 3.07
C ALA A 337 -1.76 -17.97 2.83
N GLU A 338 -1.62 -16.65 2.70
CA GLU A 338 -0.37 -15.90 2.84
C GLU A 338 -0.37 -15.25 4.22
N ILE A 339 0.62 -15.59 5.07
CA ILE A 339 0.68 -15.08 6.44
C ILE A 339 1.68 -13.91 6.51
N ASN A 340 1.22 -12.76 7.05
CA ASN A 340 2.02 -11.56 7.23
C ASN A 340 2.73 -11.06 5.95
N ASP A 341 2.06 -11.17 4.81
CA ASP A 341 2.56 -10.72 3.50
C ASP A 341 3.90 -11.36 3.07
N GLU A 342 4.17 -12.59 3.47
CA GLU A 342 5.43 -13.29 3.21
C GLU A 342 5.78 -13.32 1.70
N TYR A 343 4.80 -13.48 0.83
CA TYR A 343 4.95 -13.51 -0.63
C TYR A 343 4.58 -12.17 -1.29
N ARG A 344 4.05 -11.21 -0.53
CA ARG A 344 3.61 -9.89 -1.00
C ARG A 344 2.61 -9.99 -2.17
N ILE A 345 1.70 -10.99 -2.12
CA ILE A 345 0.76 -11.28 -3.21
C ILE A 345 -0.13 -10.08 -3.51
N TRP A 346 -0.75 -9.48 -2.48
CA TRP A 346 -1.60 -8.31 -2.67
C TRP A 346 -0.84 -7.12 -3.26
N GLU A 347 0.36 -6.87 -2.77
CA GLU A 347 1.21 -5.77 -3.24
C GLU A 347 1.59 -5.95 -4.71
N ARG A 348 2.02 -7.17 -5.10
CA ARG A 348 2.37 -7.47 -6.50
C ARG A 348 1.22 -7.25 -7.48
N ASN A 349 -0.01 -7.31 -6.98
CA ASN A 349 -1.23 -7.14 -7.75
C ASN A 349 -1.88 -5.75 -7.60
N GLY A 350 -1.27 -4.81 -6.86
CA GLY A 350 -1.76 -3.45 -6.68
C GLY A 350 -3.06 -3.36 -5.88
N VAL A 351 -3.33 -4.35 -5.02
CA VAL A 351 -4.57 -4.40 -4.21
C VAL A 351 -4.32 -4.11 -2.72
N ASN A 352 -3.19 -3.52 -2.37
CA ASN A 352 -2.74 -3.30 -0.99
C ASN A 352 -3.78 -2.64 -0.09
N ASN A 353 -4.46 -1.62 -0.60
CA ASN A 353 -5.36 -0.74 0.16
C ASN A 353 -6.81 -0.83 -0.31
N THR A 354 -7.16 -1.88 -1.04
CA THR A 354 -8.50 -2.13 -1.55
C THR A 354 -9.18 -3.28 -0.81
N ALA A 355 -10.44 -3.50 -1.09
CA ALA A 355 -11.18 -4.66 -0.60
C ALA A 355 -10.90 -5.88 -1.50
N GLY A 356 -9.65 -6.40 -1.44
CA GLY A 356 -9.24 -7.50 -2.31
C GLY A 356 -9.21 -7.18 -3.80
N GLY A 357 -9.14 -8.21 -4.63
CA GLY A 357 -9.10 -8.08 -6.08
C GLY A 357 -9.24 -9.42 -6.79
N GLY A 358 -9.29 -9.39 -8.11
CA GLY A 358 -9.32 -10.62 -8.88
C GLY A 358 -9.05 -10.39 -10.36
N PHE A 359 -8.51 -11.44 -10.99
CA PHE A 359 -8.12 -11.40 -12.40
C PHE A 359 -8.63 -12.64 -13.10
N LEU A 360 -9.48 -12.46 -14.11
CA LEU A 360 -9.83 -13.54 -15.01
C LEU A 360 -8.81 -13.60 -16.14
N ILE A 361 -8.12 -14.72 -16.29
CA ILE A 361 -7.11 -14.96 -17.33
C ILE A 361 -7.48 -16.20 -18.15
N ASP A 362 -6.97 -16.26 -19.38
CA ASP A 362 -7.04 -17.46 -20.21
C ASP A 362 -5.85 -18.43 -19.93
N GLU A 363 -5.83 -19.56 -20.62
CA GLU A 363 -4.78 -20.59 -20.52
C GLU A 363 -3.38 -20.08 -20.91
N HIS A 364 -3.30 -18.96 -21.61
CA HIS A 364 -2.04 -18.30 -21.99
C HIS A 364 -1.62 -17.22 -21.00
N GLY A 365 -2.42 -16.99 -19.95
CA GLY A 365 -2.18 -15.97 -18.94
C GLY A 365 -2.55 -14.55 -19.40
N ILE A 366 -3.37 -14.39 -20.45
CA ILE A 366 -3.85 -13.07 -20.88
C ILE A 366 -5.05 -12.67 -20.02
N ILE A 367 -5.00 -11.47 -19.45
CA ILE A 367 -6.07 -10.93 -18.64
C ILE A 367 -7.28 -10.61 -19.52
N LEU A 368 -8.42 -11.18 -19.16
CA LEU A 368 -9.70 -10.97 -19.83
C LEU A 368 -10.58 -9.95 -19.10
N ALA A 369 -10.50 -9.94 -17.78
CA ALA A 369 -11.22 -8.99 -16.93
C ALA A 369 -10.48 -8.81 -15.60
N VAL A 370 -10.66 -7.63 -14.98
CA VAL A 370 -10.14 -7.30 -13.65
C VAL A 370 -11.33 -7.10 -12.72
N TYR A 371 -11.41 -7.88 -11.67
CA TYR A 371 -12.44 -7.90 -10.64
C TYR A 371 -13.88 -7.82 -11.21
N PRO A 372 -14.23 -8.70 -12.19
CA PRO A 372 -15.56 -8.70 -12.77
C PRO A 372 -16.63 -9.03 -11.76
N SER A 373 -17.81 -8.44 -11.89
CA SER A 373 -19.00 -8.90 -11.15
C SER A 373 -19.33 -10.36 -11.51
N ALA A 374 -20.16 -11.02 -10.70
CA ALA A 374 -20.59 -12.38 -10.98
C ALA A 374 -21.27 -12.51 -12.38
N GLU A 375 -22.09 -11.52 -12.74
CA GLU A 375 -22.79 -11.47 -14.03
C GLU A 375 -21.81 -11.28 -15.20
N GLU A 376 -20.83 -10.38 -15.05
CA GLU A 376 -19.80 -10.15 -16.07
C GLU A 376 -18.93 -11.40 -16.25
N LEU A 377 -18.50 -12.02 -15.13
CA LEU A 377 -17.75 -13.25 -15.17
C LEU A 377 -18.53 -14.36 -15.89
N GLU A 378 -19.78 -14.59 -15.51
CA GLU A 378 -20.61 -15.62 -16.16
C GLU A 378 -20.82 -15.34 -17.65
N ALA A 379 -21.01 -14.08 -18.03
CA ALA A 379 -21.13 -13.70 -19.44
C ALA A 379 -19.88 -14.03 -20.26
N ILE A 380 -18.67 -13.86 -19.67
CA ILE A 380 -17.42 -14.22 -20.32
C ILE A 380 -17.29 -15.76 -20.42
N LEU A 381 -17.55 -16.48 -19.32
CA LEU A 381 -17.47 -17.93 -19.28
C LEU A 381 -18.42 -18.58 -20.30
N LYS A 382 -19.67 -18.09 -20.41
CA LYS A 382 -20.66 -18.58 -21.37
C LYS A 382 -20.21 -18.45 -22.83
N ARG A 383 -19.41 -17.40 -23.14
CA ARG A 383 -18.91 -17.19 -24.52
C ARG A 383 -17.65 -18.00 -24.84
N ARG A 384 -16.88 -18.37 -23.83
CA ARG A 384 -15.56 -18.98 -23.99
C ARG A 384 -15.51 -20.48 -23.68
N LEU A 385 -16.42 -20.97 -22.86
CA LEU A 385 -16.57 -22.37 -22.47
C LEU A 385 -17.90 -22.94 -22.97
#